data_0643692bbbe4dd1cb5b38c3b5035a31e
#
_entry.id   0643692bbbe4dd1cb5b38c3b5035a31e
#
_cell.length_a   1.000
_cell.length_b   1.000
_cell.length_c   1.000
_cell.angle_alpha   90.00
_cell.angle_beta   90.00
_cell.angle_gamma   90.00
#
_symmetry.space_group_name_H-M   'P 1'
#
loop_
_entity.id
_entity.type
_entity.pdbx_description
1 polymer ?
#
loop_
_entity_poly.entity_id
_entity_poly.type
_entity_poly.pdbx_seq_one_letter_code
_entity_poly.pdbx_strand_id
1 'polypeptide(L)'
;QFLDAGLELFGSIGYRATTVRILCKQAKLTDRYFYESFTSTEDLLVEVYRNCLSELQRKVLQAISTERADPSLASIIHDGLDAFFEGVENSRAARVIWLEILGISPRVDQIYNAGINGFATLFLGLARSLYPHWKINDEEGQIIALAVIGAASQSAMAWLLSDYKASRSVMVSATSRVFLGLVAGIERDQS
;
A
#
# COMPACT_ATOMS: atom_id res chain seq x y z
N GLN A 1 -4.88 -21.20 -3.97
CA GLN A 1 -6.27 -21.45 -3.60
C GLN A 1 -6.63 -20.85 -2.22
N PHE A 2 -5.88 -21.14 -1.12
CA PHE A 2 -6.17 -20.52 0.19
C PHE A 2 -5.91 -19.02 0.19
N LEU A 3 -4.91 -18.52 -0.52
CA LEU A 3 -4.66 -17.09 -0.65
C LEU A 3 -5.80 -16.37 -1.38
N ASP A 4 -6.33 -16.96 -2.44
CA ASP A 4 -7.48 -16.42 -3.20
C ASP A 4 -8.75 -16.44 -2.34
N ALA A 5 -9.01 -17.57 -1.64
CA ALA A 5 -10.12 -17.69 -0.71
C ALA A 5 -10.00 -16.72 0.48
N GLY A 6 -8.78 -16.51 0.98
CA GLY A 6 -8.48 -15.54 2.03
C GLY A 6 -8.75 -14.11 1.57
N LEU A 7 -8.25 -13.71 0.39
CA LEU A 7 -8.52 -12.38 -0.16
C LEU A 7 -10.02 -12.13 -0.34
N GLU A 8 -10.73 -13.10 -0.91
CA GLU A 8 -12.18 -12.99 -1.11
C GLU A 8 -12.93 -12.84 0.22
N LEU A 9 -12.64 -13.67 1.21
CA LEU A 9 -13.36 -13.70 2.49
C LEU A 9 -12.95 -12.55 3.41
N PHE A 10 -11.65 -12.30 3.58
CA PHE A 10 -11.19 -11.18 4.41
C PHE A 10 -11.63 -9.84 3.82
N GLY A 11 -11.59 -9.70 2.49
CA GLY A 11 -12.01 -8.48 1.80
C GLY A 11 -13.52 -8.28 1.70
N SER A 12 -14.36 -9.29 2.02
CA SER A 12 -15.82 -9.19 1.96
C SER A 12 -16.48 -9.27 3.32
N ILE A 13 -16.40 -10.42 4.01
CA ILE A 13 -17.03 -10.62 5.33
C ILE A 13 -16.12 -10.25 6.49
N GLY A 14 -14.83 -9.99 6.25
CA GLY A 14 -13.83 -9.62 7.22
C GLY A 14 -13.10 -10.79 7.90
N TYR A 15 -11.91 -10.47 8.45
CA TYR A 15 -11.07 -11.46 9.14
C TYR A 15 -11.79 -12.14 10.32
N ARG A 16 -12.45 -11.36 11.18
CA ARG A 16 -13.09 -11.86 12.41
C ARG A 16 -14.23 -12.82 12.15
N ALA A 17 -14.92 -12.70 11.00
CA ALA A 17 -15.99 -13.58 10.59
C ALA A 17 -15.50 -14.81 9.81
N THR A 18 -14.24 -14.84 9.42
CA THR A 18 -13.66 -15.90 8.59
C THR A 18 -13.04 -16.99 9.46
N THR A 19 -13.53 -18.21 9.33
CA THR A 19 -13.03 -19.41 10.03
C THR A 19 -12.34 -20.37 9.06
N VAL A 20 -11.48 -21.26 9.55
CA VAL A 20 -10.84 -22.32 8.73
C VAL A 20 -11.88 -23.11 7.94
N ARG A 21 -13.02 -23.42 8.54
CA ARG A 21 -14.12 -24.14 7.84
C ARG A 21 -14.67 -23.37 6.64
N ILE A 22 -14.85 -22.05 6.77
CA ILE A 22 -15.32 -21.19 5.69
C ILE A 22 -14.25 -21.08 4.59
N LEU A 23 -12.99 -20.93 4.97
CA LEU A 23 -11.85 -20.92 4.06
C LEU A 23 -11.75 -22.23 3.25
N CYS A 24 -11.84 -23.37 3.92
CA CYS A 24 -11.82 -24.69 3.27
C CYS A 24 -12.97 -24.86 2.27
N LYS A 25 -14.17 -24.43 2.65
CA LYS A 25 -15.34 -24.45 1.76
C LYS A 25 -15.11 -23.58 0.51
N GLN A 26 -14.60 -22.36 0.69
CA GLN A 26 -14.32 -21.43 -0.40
C GLN A 26 -13.19 -21.94 -1.32
N ALA A 27 -12.11 -22.45 -0.72
CA ALA A 27 -10.97 -23.01 -1.44
C ALA A 27 -11.26 -24.39 -2.08
N LYS A 28 -12.38 -25.02 -1.74
CA LYS A 28 -12.72 -26.43 -2.11
C LYS A 28 -11.63 -27.42 -1.70
N LEU A 29 -11.06 -27.20 -0.52
CA LEU A 29 -10.02 -28.01 0.11
C LEU A 29 -10.46 -28.44 1.52
N THR A 30 -9.75 -29.41 2.08
CA THR A 30 -10.01 -29.88 3.45
C THR A 30 -9.15 -29.12 4.46
N ASP A 31 -9.52 -29.18 5.75
CA ASP A 31 -8.78 -28.62 6.87
C ASP A 31 -7.35 -29.17 7.00
N ARG A 32 -7.15 -30.44 6.62
CA ARG A 32 -5.81 -31.03 6.54
C ARG A 32 -4.87 -30.19 5.66
N TYR A 33 -5.29 -29.84 4.42
CA TYR A 33 -4.49 -29.02 3.52
C TYR A 33 -4.29 -27.60 4.05
N PHE A 34 -5.25 -27.07 4.82
CA PHE A 34 -5.07 -25.78 5.48
C PHE A 34 -3.92 -25.85 6.48
N TYR A 35 -3.95 -26.81 7.41
CA TYR A 35 -2.92 -26.93 8.45
C TYR A 35 -1.56 -27.44 7.95
N GLU A 36 -1.49 -28.03 6.76
CA GLU A 36 -0.23 -28.29 6.05
C GLU A 36 0.42 -26.99 5.52
N SER A 37 -0.37 -25.92 5.27
CA SER A 37 0.09 -24.66 4.66
C SER A 37 0.20 -23.50 5.66
N PHE A 38 -0.69 -23.45 6.63
CA PHE A 38 -0.83 -22.36 7.60
C PHE A 38 -1.10 -22.90 8.99
N THR A 39 -0.50 -22.27 10.02
CA THR A 39 -0.74 -22.69 11.41
C THR A 39 -2.01 -22.04 11.97
N SER A 40 -2.48 -20.94 11.41
CA SER A 40 -3.65 -20.18 11.84
C SER A 40 -4.25 -19.34 10.73
N THR A 41 -5.47 -18.83 10.95
CA THR A 41 -6.09 -17.83 10.07
C THR A 41 -5.31 -16.52 10.08
N GLU A 42 -4.60 -16.20 11.17
CA GLU A 42 -3.70 -15.04 11.25
C GLU A 42 -2.53 -15.18 10.27
N ASP A 43 -1.90 -16.36 10.19
CA ASP A 43 -0.81 -16.60 9.23
C ASP A 43 -1.30 -16.44 7.78
N LEU A 44 -2.49 -16.95 7.47
CA LEU A 44 -3.09 -16.76 6.15
C LEU A 44 -3.38 -15.26 5.90
N LEU A 45 -3.91 -14.52 6.88
CA LEU A 45 -4.15 -13.09 6.73
C LEU A 45 -2.85 -12.33 6.42
N VAL A 46 -1.77 -12.64 7.12
CA VAL A 46 -0.45 -12.04 6.88
C VAL A 46 0.04 -12.30 5.46
N GLU A 47 -0.11 -13.53 4.96
CA GLU A 47 0.33 -13.85 3.59
C GLU A 47 -0.58 -13.19 2.52
N VAL A 48 -1.89 -13.11 2.76
CA VAL A 48 -2.81 -12.36 1.88
C VAL A 48 -2.46 -10.87 1.86
N TYR A 49 -2.19 -10.28 3.04
CA TYR A 49 -1.75 -8.89 3.15
C TYR A 49 -0.44 -8.64 2.39
N ARG A 50 0.57 -9.50 2.58
CA ARG A 50 1.87 -9.39 1.89
C ARG A 50 1.70 -9.44 0.38
N ASN A 51 0.86 -10.34 -0.13
CA ASN A 51 0.57 -10.44 -1.56
C ASN A 51 -0.11 -9.19 -2.09
N CYS A 52 -1.13 -8.66 -1.39
CA CYS A 52 -1.81 -7.44 -1.78
C CYS A 52 -0.84 -6.24 -1.81
N LEU A 53 -0.01 -6.12 -0.77
CA LEU A 53 0.98 -5.05 -0.66
C LEU A 53 2.05 -5.12 -1.74
N SER A 54 2.60 -6.33 -1.99
CA SER A 54 3.61 -6.56 -3.03
C SER A 54 3.06 -6.26 -4.43
N GLU A 55 1.82 -6.63 -4.70
CA GLU A 55 1.17 -6.33 -5.98
C GLU A 55 0.97 -4.82 -6.17
N LEU A 56 0.54 -4.12 -5.11
CA LEU A 56 0.42 -2.67 -5.12
C LEU A 56 1.77 -1.99 -5.37
N GLN A 57 2.82 -2.43 -4.66
CA GLN A 57 4.19 -1.93 -4.87
C GLN A 57 4.67 -2.17 -6.29
N ARG A 58 4.45 -3.37 -6.83
CA ARG A 58 4.85 -3.74 -8.20
C ARG A 58 4.20 -2.82 -9.23
N LYS A 59 2.90 -2.54 -9.10
CA LYS A 59 2.16 -1.64 -9.99
C LYS A 59 2.72 -0.22 -9.95
N VAL A 60 2.93 0.32 -8.75
CA VAL A 60 3.51 1.65 -8.58
C VAL A 60 4.91 1.73 -9.19
N LEU A 61 5.80 0.78 -8.86
CA LEU A 61 7.15 0.75 -9.43
C LEU A 61 7.14 0.63 -10.96
N GLN A 62 6.27 -0.19 -11.51
CA GLN A 62 6.13 -0.32 -12.97
C GLN A 62 5.67 0.98 -13.62
N ALA A 63 4.72 1.70 -13.01
CA ALA A 63 4.22 2.96 -13.53
C ALA A 63 5.30 4.06 -13.55
N ILE A 64 6.12 4.15 -12.49
CA ILE A 64 7.19 5.16 -12.40
C ILE A 64 8.45 4.80 -13.20
N SER A 65 8.67 3.51 -13.52
CA SER A 65 9.83 3.04 -14.30
C SER A 65 9.58 3.00 -15.81
N THR A 66 8.41 3.44 -16.27
CA THR A 66 8.13 3.51 -17.72
C THR A 66 9.11 4.47 -18.38
N GLU A 67 9.90 3.95 -19.35
CA GLU A 67 10.88 4.72 -20.10
C GLU A 67 10.20 5.88 -20.85
N ARG A 68 10.49 7.09 -20.41
CA ARG A 68 10.14 8.33 -21.12
C ARG A 68 11.43 9.08 -21.45
N ALA A 69 11.42 9.77 -22.57
CA ALA A 69 12.61 10.50 -23.04
C ALA A 69 13.07 11.59 -22.06
N ASP A 70 12.14 12.19 -21.28
CA ASP A 70 12.42 13.18 -20.23
C ASP A 70 11.24 13.24 -19.24
N PRO A 71 11.19 12.37 -18.23
CA PRO A 71 10.07 12.35 -17.28
C PRO A 71 10.18 13.54 -16.31
N SER A 72 9.20 14.45 -16.36
CA SER A 72 9.10 15.48 -15.32
C SER A 72 8.75 14.83 -13.96
N LEU A 73 9.22 15.43 -12.86
CA LEU A 73 8.84 15.00 -11.51
C LEU A 73 7.31 14.92 -11.35
N ALA A 74 6.59 15.91 -11.89
CA ALA A 74 5.13 15.93 -11.82
C ALA A 74 4.50 14.72 -12.52
N SER A 75 5.07 14.25 -13.65
CA SER A 75 4.58 13.05 -14.32
C SER A 75 4.89 11.78 -13.53
N ILE A 76 6.08 11.68 -12.93
CA ILE A 76 6.47 10.52 -12.09
C ILE A 76 5.53 10.40 -10.88
N ILE A 77 5.29 11.52 -10.17
CA ILE A 77 4.38 11.56 -9.02
C ILE A 77 2.95 11.22 -9.46
N HIS A 78 2.48 11.81 -10.55
CA HIS A 78 1.14 11.53 -11.08
C HIS A 78 0.96 10.06 -11.40
N ASP A 79 1.86 9.46 -12.17
CA ASP A 79 1.74 8.06 -12.60
C ASP A 79 1.86 7.08 -11.45
N GLY A 80 2.76 7.35 -10.50
CA GLY A 80 2.89 6.55 -9.29
C GLY A 80 1.61 6.60 -8.42
N LEU A 81 1.02 7.78 -8.27
CA LEU A 81 -0.23 7.95 -7.53
C LEU A 81 -1.44 7.38 -8.29
N ASP A 82 -1.49 7.49 -9.62
CA ASP A 82 -2.57 6.90 -10.40
C ASP A 82 -2.54 5.38 -10.29
N ALA A 83 -1.38 4.75 -10.43
CA ALA A 83 -1.22 3.30 -10.22
C ALA A 83 -1.53 2.87 -8.78
N PHE A 84 -1.18 3.70 -7.78
CA PHE A 84 -1.52 3.46 -6.39
C PHE A 84 -3.04 3.48 -6.18
N PHE A 85 -3.73 4.53 -6.59
CA PHE A 85 -5.18 4.65 -6.43
C PHE A 85 -5.96 3.66 -7.31
N GLU A 86 -5.44 3.29 -8.50
CA GLU A 86 -5.99 2.17 -9.27
C GLU A 86 -5.96 0.86 -8.47
N GLY A 87 -4.85 0.60 -7.76
CA GLY A 87 -4.76 -0.56 -6.87
C GLY A 87 -5.75 -0.52 -5.71
N VAL A 88 -6.07 0.68 -5.19
CA VAL A 88 -7.08 0.89 -4.12
C VAL A 88 -8.51 0.60 -4.61
N GLU A 89 -8.81 0.75 -5.90
CA GLU A 89 -10.12 0.40 -6.48
C GLU A 89 -10.44 -1.10 -6.37
N ASN A 90 -9.43 -1.97 -6.18
CA ASN A 90 -9.68 -3.33 -5.73
C ASN A 90 -10.09 -3.31 -4.24
N SER A 91 -11.39 -3.14 -4.01
CA SER A 91 -11.94 -2.95 -2.67
C SER A 91 -11.61 -4.09 -1.69
N ARG A 92 -11.46 -5.33 -2.16
CA ARG A 92 -11.07 -6.47 -1.31
C ARG A 92 -9.62 -6.35 -0.84
N ALA A 93 -8.70 -6.07 -1.76
CA ALA A 93 -7.30 -5.84 -1.42
C ALA A 93 -7.15 -4.61 -0.52
N ALA A 94 -7.83 -3.52 -0.84
CA ALA A 94 -7.86 -2.30 -0.04
C ALA A 94 -8.35 -2.56 1.39
N ARG A 95 -9.45 -3.32 1.57
CA ARG A 95 -9.93 -3.70 2.92
C ARG A 95 -8.90 -4.51 3.68
N VAL A 96 -8.27 -5.49 3.05
CA VAL A 96 -7.21 -6.28 3.71
C VAL A 96 -6.06 -5.37 4.15
N ILE A 97 -5.58 -4.47 3.27
CA ILE A 97 -4.41 -3.62 3.55
C ILE A 97 -4.70 -2.60 4.66
N TRP A 98 -5.90 -2.01 4.71
CA TRP A 98 -6.15 -0.85 5.60
C TRP A 98 -7.15 -1.11 6.71
N LEU A 99 -7.99 -2.15 6.63
CA LEU A 99 -9.03 -2.37 7.64
C LEU A 99 -8.87 -3.70 8.38
N GLU A 100 -8.60 -4.79 7.68
CA GLU A 100 -8.65 -6.12 8.28
C GLU A 100 -7.34 -6.52 8.97
N ILE A 101 -6.20 -5.89 8.58
CA ILE A 101 -4.88 -6.19 9.14
C ILE A 101 -4.64 -5.53 10.52
N LEU A 102 -5.31 -4.42 10.80
CA LEU A 102 -5.04 -3.60 11.98
C LEU A 102 -5.65 -4.18 13.27
N GLY A 103 -4.89 -4.15 14.36
CA GLY A 103 -5.37 -4.49 15.69
C GLY A 103 -5.69 -5.98 15.88
N ILE A 104 -5.07 -6.87 15.12
CA ILE A 104 -5.22 -8.32 15.23
C ILE A 104 -4.32 -8.87 16.34
N SER A 105 -3.04 -8.58 16.24
CA SER A 105 -2.03 -8.95 17.24
C SER A 105 -0.80 -8.03 17.12
N PRO A 106 0.05 -7.94 18.18
CA PRO A 106 1.30 -7.17 18.11
C PRO A 106 2.22 -7.61 16.96
N ARG A 107 2.23 -8.90 16.61
CA ARG A 107 2.98 -9.44 15.47
C ARG A 107 2.46 -8.87 14.14
N VAL A 108 1.16 -8.84 13.97
CA VAL A 108 0.52 -8.34 12.75
C VAL A 108 0.71 -6.82 12.61
N ASP A 109 0.61 -6.09 13.72
CA ASP A 109 0.85 -4.64 13.74
C ASP A 109 2.31 -4.31 13.33
N GLN A 110 3.29 -5.12 13.77
CA GLN A 110 4.69 -4.98 13.32
C GLN A 110 4.84 -5.22 11.82
N ILE A 111 4.14 -6.21 11.26
CA ILE A 111 4.15 -6.51 9.82
C ILE A 111 3.53 -5.36 9.02
N TYR A 112 2.41 -4.80 9.50
CA TYR A 112 1.80 -3.61 8.89
C TYR A 112 2.77 -2.42 8.89
N ASN A 113 3.37 -2.11 10.03
CA ASN A 113 4.34 -1.02 10.15
C ASN A 113 5.57 -1.23 9.24
N ALA A 114 6.07 -2.47 9.15
CA ALA A 114 7.16 -2.81 8.23
C ALA A 114 6.77 -2.57 6.76
N GLY A 115 5.52 -2.84 6.39
CA GLY A 115 4.97 -2.53 5.05
C GLY A 115 5.00 -1.04 4.74
N ILE A 116 4.51 -0.20 5.64
CA ILE A 116 4.53 1.27 5.50
C ILE A 116 5.97 1.79 5.41
N ASN A 117 6.87 1.32 6.28
CA ASN A 117 8.28 1.69 6.25
C ASN A 117 8.97 1.25 4.94
N GLY A 118 8.59 0.09 4.38
CA GLY A 118 9.09 -0.37 3.09
C GLY A 118 8.75 0.60 1.95
N PHE A 119 7.53 1.09 1.89
CA PHE A 119 7.14 2.13 0.92
C PHE A 119 7.89 3.45 1.15
N ALA A 120 8.04 3.89 2.40
CA ALA A 120 8.79 5.09 2.73
C ALA A 120 10.26 4.99 2.28
N THR A 121 10.91 3.84 2.50
CA THR A 121 12.28 3.58 2.05
C THR A 121 12.40 3.61 0.53
N LEU A 122 11.46 3.00 -0.20
CA LEU A 122 11.42 3.04 -1.67
C LEU A 122 11.26 4.48 -2.18
N PHE A 123 10.34 5.24 -1.59
CA PHE A 123 10.12 6.65 -1.93
C PHE A 123 11.37 7.49 -1.69
N LEU A 124 12.01 7.34 -0.52
CA LEU A 124 13.24 8.07 -0.19
C LEU A 124 14.38 7.72 -1.15
N GLY A 125 14.54 6.44 -1.51
CA GLY A 125 15.54 5.99 -2.49
C GLY A 125 15.32 6.64 -3.86
N LEU A 126 14.07 6.70 -4.33
CA LEU A 126 13.71 7.38 -5.57
C LEU A 126 13.99 8.89 -5.49
N ALA A 127 13.57 9.55 -4.42
CA ALA A 127 13.79 10.97 -4.21
C ALA A 127 15.29 11.32 -4.24
N ARG A 128 16.13 10.54 -3.57
CA ARG A 128 17.59 10.71 -3.59
C ARG A 128 18.22 10.47 -4.96
N SER A 129 17.68 9.55 -5.73
CA SER A 129 18.13 9.31 -7.11
C SER A 129 17.82 10.50 -8.03
N LEU A 130 16.65 11.11 -7.87
CA LEU A 130 16.20 12.25 -8.67
C LEU A 130 16.83 13.58 -8.22
N TYR A 131 17.10 13.70 -6.92
CA TYR A 131 17.61 14.92 -6.28
C TYR A 131 18.88 14.65 -5.46
N PRO A 132 20.00 14.25 -6.09
CA PRO A 132 21.25 13.93 -5.38
C PRO A 132 21.87 15.12 -4.67
N HIS A 133 21.45 16.35 -5.00
CA HIS A 133 21.91 17.59 -4.41
C HIS A 133 21.21 17.96 -3.07
N TRP A 134 20.11 17.28 -2.72
CA TRP A 134 19.41 17.54 -1.46
C TRP A 134 20.27 17.19 -0.25
N LYS A 135 20.42 18.17 0.65
CA LYS A 135 21.18 18.05 1.91
C LYS A 135 20.27 17.65 3.08
N ILE A 136 19.49 16.60 2.90
CA ILE A 136 18.59 16.03 3.92
C ILE A 136 19.32 14.85 4.56
N ASN A 137 19.48 14.86 5.87
CA ASN A 137 20.09 13.73 6.58
C ASN A 137 19.16 12.51 6.59
N ASP A 138 19.68 11.35 6.97
CA ASP A 138 18.95 10.07 6.89
C ASP A 138 17.71 10.03 7.78
N GLU A 139 17.79 10.58 9.00
CA GLU A 139 16.68 10.60 9.95
C GLU A 139 15.54 11.50 9.44
N GLU A 140 15.86 12.71 9.04
CA GLU A 140 14.90 13.67 8.48
C GLU A 140 14.26 13.12 7.19
N GLY A 141 15.06 12.57 6.28
CA GLY A 141 14.58 11.97 5.04
C GLY A 141 13.61 10.82 5.28
N GLN A 142 13.89 9.97 6.27
CA GLN A 142 12.99 8.87 6.63
C GLN A 142 11.66 9.38 7.22
N ILE A 143 11.69 10.42 8.06
CA ILE A 143 10.48 11.03 8.62
C ILE A 143 9.63 11.68 7.52
N ILE A 144 10.25 12.42 6.60
CA ILE A 144 9.58 13.03 5.46
C ILE A 144 8.92 11.94 4.59
N ALA A 145 9.66 10.90 4.24
CA ALA A 145 9.14 9.81 3.43
C ALA A 145 7.95 9.11 4.10
N LEU A 146 8.06 8.86 5.41
CA LEU A 146 6.96 8.26 6.19
C LEU A 146 5.72 9.17 6.21
N ALA A 147 5.89 10.48 6.38
CA ALA A 147 4.80 11.45 6.37
C ALA A 147 4.07 11.48 5.00
N VAL A 148 4.82 11.44 3.90
CA VAL A 148 4.29 11.42 2.53
C VAL A 148 3.51 10.13 2.26
N ILE A 149 4.11 8.98 2.57
CA ILE A 149 3.45 7.68 2.42
C ILE A 149 2.23 7.57 3.34
N GLY A 150 2.32 8.10 4.56
CA GLY A 150 1.20 8.19 5.49
C GLY A 150 0.05 9.04 4.92
N ALA A 151 0.33 10.16 4.27
CA ALA A 151 -0.68 11.01 3.64
C ALA A 151 -1.41 10.24 2.51
N ALA A 152 -0.68 9.55 1.62
CA ALA A 152 -1.28 8.74 0.56
C ALA A 152 -2.11 7.59 1.13
N SER A 153 -1.57 6.87 2.13
CA SER A 153 -2.23 5.74 2.80
C SER A 153 -3.52 6.17 3.51
N GLN A 154 -3.49 7.28 4.25
CA GLN A 154 -4.67 7.82 4.93
C GLN A 154 -5.73 8.29 3.93
N SER A 155 -5.31 8.90 2.81
CA SER A 155 -6.22 9.30 1.73
C SER A 155 -6.90 8.08 1.09
N ALA A 156 -6.15 7.00 0.85
CA ALA A 156 -6.68 5.75 0.31
C ALA A 156 -7.71 5.11 1.26
N MET A 157 -7.39 5.04 2.56
CA MET A 157 -8.31 4.51 3.56
C MET A 157 -9.60 5.35 3.66
N ALA A 158 -9.48 6.68 3.68
CA ALA A 158 -10.63 7.57 3.71
C ALA A 158 -11.50 7.42 2.44
N TRP A 159 -10.88 7.23 1.29
CA TRP A 159 -11.56 7.01 0.01
C TRP A 159 -12.33 5.70 0.00
N LEU A 160 -11.71 4.60 0.45
CA LEU A 160 -12.36 3.31 0.65
C LEU A 160 -13.58 3.43 1.60
N LEU A 161 -13.40 4.07 2.77
CA LEU A 161 -14.46 4.24 3.78
C LEU A 161 -15.60 5.16 3.31
N SER A 162 -15.36 6.03 2.33
CA SER A 162 -16.38 6.85 1.70
C SER A 162 -17.13 6.16 0.57
N ASP A 163 -16.87 4.86 0.34
CA ASP A 163 -17.38 4.11 -0.79
C ASP A 163 -17.03 4.77 -2.15
N TYR A 164 -15.78 5.21 -2.26
CA TYR A 164 -15.19 5.79 -3.47
C TYR A 164 -15.97 7.02 -4.02
N LYS A 165 -16.51 7.88 -3.15
CA LYS A 165 -17.31 9.05 -3.56
C LYS A 165 -16.59 10.03 -4.50
N ALA A 166 -15.30 10.27 -4.27
CA ALA A 166 -14.48 11.06 -5.18
C ALA A 166 -14.04 10.20 -6.38
N SER A 167 -13.82 10.83 -7.54
CA SER A 167 -13.19 10.11 -8.65
C SER A 167 -11.70 9.87 -8.39
N ARG A 168 -11.12 8.80 -8.97
CA ARG A 168 -9.69 8.54 -8.91
C ARG A 168 -8.86 9.74 -9.35
N SER A 169 -9.27 10.44 -10.40
CA SER A 169 -8.56 11.63 -10.89
C SER A 169 -8.50 12.76 -9.84
N VAL A 170 -9.53 12.93 -9.02
CA VAL A 170 -9.54 13.88 -7.90
C VAL A 170 -8.56 13.43 -6.82
N MET A 171 -8.55 12.15 -6.46
CA MET A 171 -7.62 11.60 -5.48
C MET A 171 -6.16 11.79 -5.92
N VAL A 172 -5.85 11.45 -7.17
CA VAL A 172 -4.52 11.63 -7.77
C VAL A 172 -4.13 13.11 -7.78
N SER A 173 -4.98 13.99 -8.30
CA SER A 173 -4.68 15.43 -8.39
C SER A 173 -4.44 16.06 -7.03
N ALA A 174 -5.31 15.77 -6.04
CA ALA A 174 -5.19 16.35 -4.70
C ALA A 174 -3.92 15.86 -3.99
N THR A 175 -3.64 14.55 -4.04
CA THR A 175 -2.47 13.97 -3.40
C THR A 175 -1.17 14.42 -4.10
N SER A 176 -1.16 14.53 -5.44
CA SER A 176 -0.01 15.06 -6.19
C SER A 176 0.39 16.47 -5.74
N ARG A 177 -0.58 17.33 -5.42
CA ARG A 177 -0.30 18.69 -4.90
C ARG A 177 0.45 18.65 -3.57
N VAL A 178 0.15 17.69 -2.70
CA VAL A 178 0.86 17.52 -1.42
C VAL A 178 2.32 17.15 -1.69
N PHE A 179 2.56 16.16 -2.57
CA PHE A 179 3.89 15.71 -2.92
C PHE A 179 4.71 16.80 -3.60
N LEU A 180 4.15 17.49 -4.59
CA LEU A 180 4.83 18.59 -5.29
C LEU A 180 5.08 19.79 -4.38
N GLY A 181 4.14 20.10 -3.48
CA GLY A 181 4.32 21.17 -2.49
C GLY A 181 5.47 20.90 -1.52
N LEU A 182 5.65 19.64 -1.11
CA LEU A 182 6.78 19.22 -0.29
C LEU A 182 8.10 19.41 -1.04
N VAL A 183 8.18 18.89 -2.27
CA VAL A 183 9.40 19.03 -3.09
C VAL A 183 9.76 20.51 -3.28
N ALA A 184 8.79 21.35 -3.63
CA ALA A 184 9.01 22.79 -3.78
C ALA A 184 9.44 23.48 -2.46
N GLY A 185 8.99 22.96 -1.31
CA GLY A 185 9.44 23.38 0.01
C GLY A 185 10.92 23.07 0.22
N ILE A 186 11.31 21.82 0.03
CA ILE A 186 12.69 21.36 0.18
C ILE A 186 13.63 22.12 -0.76
N GLU A 187 13.28 22.32 -2.03
CA GLU A 187 14.09 23.07 -3.00
C GLU A 187 14.33 24.51 -2.56
N ARG A 188 13.32 25.17 -1.98
CA ARG A 188 13.50 26.55 -1.45
C ARG A 188 14.46 26.61 -0.27
N ASP A 189 14.43 25.60 0.60
CA ASP A 189 15.31 25.57 1.79
C ASP A 189 16.77 25.24 1.43
N GLN A 190 17.01 24.73 0.20
CA GLN A 190 18.35 24.41 -0.32
C GLN A 190 18.96 25.55 -1.16
N SER A 191 18.17 26.59 -1.49
CA SER A 191 18.60 27.76 -2.29
C SER A 191 19.22 28.82 -1.43
#